data_7f2c26c6b0c6543c00ac188d2f0fbbe9
#
_entry.id   7f2c26c6b0c6543c00ac188d2f0fbbe9
#
_cell.length_a   1.000
_cell.length_b   1.000
_cell.length_c   1.000
_cell.angle_alpha   90.00
_cell.angle_beta   90.00
_cell.angle_gamma   90.00
#
_symmetry.space_group_name_H-M   'P 1'
#
loop_
_entity.id
_entity.type
_entity.pdbx_description
1 polymer ?
#
loop_
_entity_poly.entity_id
_entity_poly.type
_entity_poly.pdbx_seq_one_letter_code
_entity_poly.pdbx_strand_id
1 'polypeptide(L)'
;MNYQSYVDELIKQVDATMLSVLEGRGPLYEAARHTLLGGGKRLRPLILVAVSDILGGEREKALYAGASVEVLHSFTLVHDDIMDQDQLRRGKPTVHVLWGVPMAILAGDLLHVKSYQLIQMALRGKSSETVLRALDTLTRAVVVISEGQAKDMEFESRSDVTEAEYIDMISKKTAELFATSAELGGVLAEADEDKLRKLREYGINLGIAFQIADDILGLTGDEKELGKPVFSDIREGKKTILVIKALHEGSERQRKIILTALGNRSSSRDELAAAANVLRDLSLNYALKLAEEYSNKSLSALDSLNIASGPQAQFLRDLATLVVRRRK
;
A
#
# COMPACT_ATOMS: atom_id res chain seq x y z
N MET A 1 26.04 -4.65 11.01
CA MET A 1 25.35 -3.57 10.27
C MET A 1 24.23 -3.09 11.16
N ASN A 2 24.07 -1.79 11.38
CA ASN A 2 22.91 -1.34 12.13
C ASN A 2 21.65 -1.37 11.23
N TYR A 3 20.50 -1.33 11.82
CA TYR A 3 19.20 -1.39 11.15
C TYR A 3 19.05 -0.32 10.05
N GLN A 4 19.40 0.94 10.33
CA GLN A 4 19.24 2.04 9.36
C GLN A 4 20.13 1.85 8.14
N SER A 5 21.39 1.45 8.35
CA SER A 5 22.30 1.16 7.23
C SER A 5 21.83 0.01 6.36
N TYR A 6 21.19 -1.00 6.95
CA TYR A 6 20.57 -2.11 6.20
C TYR A 6 19.46 -1.60 5.29
N VAL A 7 18.54 -0.78 5.83
CA VAL A 7 17.41 -0.23 5.07
C VAL A 7 17.89 0.70 3.95
N ASP A 8 18.82 1.60 4.23
CA ASP A 8 19.32 2.58 3.24
C ASP A 8 20.04 1.89 2.07
N GLU A 9 20.84 0.87 2.35
CA GLU A 9 21.53 0.08 1.33
C GLU A 9 20.51 -0.68 0.46
N LEU A 10 19.51 -1.28 1.08
CA LEU A 10 18.49 -2.05 0.39
C LEU A 10 17.63 -1.17 -0.53
N ILE A 11 17.26 0.03 -0.10
CA ILE A 11 16.52 0.98 -0.94
C ILE A 11 17.32 1.30 -2.22
N LYS A 12 18.62 1.57 -2.12
CA LYS A 12 19.46 1.85 -3.29
C LYS A 12 19.53 0.68 -4.25
N GLN A 13 19.65 -0.55 -3.73
CA GLN A 13 19.68 -1.76 -4.54
C GLN A 13 18.36 -2.00 -5.26
N VAL A 14 17.23 -1.83 -4.56
CA VAL A 14 15.88 -1.95 -5.14
C VAL A 14 15.66 -0.91 -6.23
N ASP A 15 15.99 0.36 -5.98
CA ASP A 15 15.82 1.44 -6.95
C ASP A 15 16.66 1.19 -8.24
N ALA A 16 17.90 0.75 -8.10
CA ALA A 16 18.75 0.38 -9.22
C ALA A 16 18.15 -0.81 -10.02
N THR A 17 17.65 -1.83 -9.32
CA THR A 17 17.05 -3.01 -9.93
C THR A 17 15.76 -2.67 -10.68
N MET A 18 14.90 -1.81 -10.13
CA MET A 18 13.68 -1.34 -10.82
C MET A 18 13.99 -0.60 -12.11
N LEU A 19 15.01 0.28 -12.10
CA LEU A 19 15.36 1.08 -13.26
C LEU A 19 16.01 0.26 -14.37
N SER A 20 16.66 -0.86 -14.06
CA SER A 20 17.34 -1.72 -15.05
C SER A 20 16.41 -2.29 -16.12
N VAL A 21 15.11 -2.42 -15.86
CA VAL A 21 14.13 -2.91 -16.85
C VAL A 21 13.42 -1.80 -17.62
N LEU A 22 13.72 -0.53 -17.33
CA LEU A 22 13.10 0.64 -17.94
C LEU A 22 14.11 1.47 -18.79
N GLU A 23 15.03 0.81 -19.47
CA GLU A 23 16.08 1.45 -20.30
C GLU A 23 15.57 2.00 -21.65
N GLY A 24 14.32 1.75 -22.01
CA GLY A 24 13.71 2.26 -23.24
C GLY A 24 13.68 3.79 -23.29
N ARG A 25 13.56 4.34 -24.51
CA ARG A 25 13.53 5.78 -24.77
C ARG A 25 12.15 6.24 -25.21
N GLY A 26 11.90 7.54 -25.07
CA GLY A 26 10.68 8.21 -25.50
C GLY A 26 9.61 8.35 -24.41
N PRO A 27 8.50 9.05 -24.75
CA PRO A 27 7.50 9.51 -23.76
C PRO A 27 6.90 8.40 -22.91
N LEU A 28 6.69 7.20 -23.44
CA LEU A 28 6.15 6.07 -22.70
C LEU A 28 7.07 5.64 -21.55
N TYR A 29 8.36 5.52 -21.80
CA TYR A 29 9.34 5.15 -20.78
C TYR A 29 9.62 6.30 -19.81
N GLU A 30 9.53 7.54 -20.24
CA GLU A 30 9.63 8.73 -19.38
C GLU A 30 8.45 8.78 -18.41
N ALA A 31 7.23 8.57 -18.91
CA ALA A 31 6.02 8.50 -18.10
C ALA A 31 6.08 7.36 -17.06
N ALA A 32 6.51 6.16 -17.47
CA ALA A 32 6.67 5.02 -16.56
C ALA A 32 7.73 5.28 -15.46
N ARG A 33 8.90 5.84 -15.83
CA ARG A 33 9.95 6.21 -14.87
C ARG A 33 9.53 7.33 -13.91
N HIS A 34 8.67 8.25 -14.32
CA HIS A 34 8.22 9.38 -13.50
C HIS A 34 7.65 8.91 -12.16
N THR A 35 6.79 7.91 -12.16
CA THR A 35 6.19 7.35 -10.92
C THR A 35 7.24 6.68 -10.04
N LEU A 36 8.14 5.89 -10.62
CA LEU A 36 9.21 5.21 -9.86
C LEU A 36 10.19 6.21 -9.23
N LEU A 37 10.59 7.25 -9.98
CA LEU A 37 11.48 8.31 -9.54
C LEU A 37 10.77 9.35 -8.63
N GLY A 38 9.46 9.25 -8.50
CA GLY A 38 8.67 10.08 -7.58
C GLY A 38 9.00 9.86 -6.11
N GLY A 39 9.86 8.89 -5.79
CA GLY A 39 10.24 8.53 -4.42
C GLY A 39 9.29 7.48 -3.82
N GLY A 40 9.40 7.28 -2.52
CA GLY A 40 8.60 6.32 -1.76
C GLY A 40 9.44 5.58 -0.72
N LYS A 41 8.77 5.02 0.28
CA LYS A 41 9.43 4.33 1.40
C LYS A 41 9.89 2.91 1.07
N ARG A 42 9.54 2.41 -0.10
CA ARG A 42 9.89 1.05 -0.59
C ARG A 42 9.55 -0.06 0.41
N LEU A 43 8.48 0.09 1.18
CA LEU A 43 8.15 -0.85 2.26
C LEU A 43 7.94 -2.27 1.76
N ARG A 44 7.26 -2.44 0.64
CA ARG A 44 6.93 -3.75 0.07
C ARG A 44 8.16 -4.54 -0.35
N PRO A 45 9.06 -4.00 -1.19
CA PRO A 45 10.32 -4.68 -1.49
C PRO A 45 11.20 -4.93 -0.26
N LEU A 46 11.23 -3.98 0.69
CA LEU A 46 11.99 -4.15 1.93
C LEU A 46 11.47 -5.33 2.76
N ILE A 47 10.15 -5.51 2.87
CA ILE A 47 9.53 -6.67 3.53
C ILE A 47 9.95 -7.96 2.83
N LEU A 48 9.81 -8.03 1.51
CA LEU A 48 10.13 -9.22 0.74
C LEU A 48 11.57 -9.65 0.93
N VAL A 49 12.50 -8.71 0.77
CA VAL A 49 13.93 -9.02 0.90
C VAL A 49 14.30 -9.37 2.35
N ALA A 50 13.75 -8.67 3.34
CA ALA A 50 14.00 -8.97 4.75
C ALA A 50 13.51 -10.37 5.14
N VAL A 51 12.32 -10.76 4.67
CA VAL A 51 11.78 -12.13 4.88
C VAL A 51 12.66 -13.17 4.20
N SER A 52 13.04 -12.95 2.94
CA SER A 52 13.91 -13.87 2.21
C SER A 52 15.26 -14.04 2.91
N ASP A 53 15.89 -12.94 3.34
CA ASP A 53 17.16 -12.96 4.06
C ASP A 53 17.10 -13.76 5.37
N ILE A 54 16.03 -13.54 6.19
CA ILE A 54 15.84 -14.23 7.47
C ILE A 54 15.71 -15.75 7.26
N LEU A 55 15.06 -16.14 6.17
CA LEU A 55 14.81 -17.55 5.84
C LEU A 55 15.92 -18.20 5.01
N GLY A 56 17.04 -17.49 4.75
CA GLY A 56 18.20 -18.02 4.05
C GLY A 56 18.07 -18.04 2.53
N GLY A 57 17.18 -17.23 1.95
CA GLY A 57 17.00 -17.08 0.51
C GLY A 57 18.15 -16.31 -0.17
N GLU A 58 18.20 -16.39 -1.49
CA GLU A 58 19.22 -15.72 -2.32
C GLU A 58 18.91 -14.22 -2.46
N ARG A 59 19.77 -13.36 -1.92
CA ARG A 59 19.61 -11.89 -1.91
C ARG A 59 19.36 -11.30 -3.30
N GLU A 60 20.09 -11.71 -4.32
CA GLU A 60 19.94 -11.19 -5.67
C GLU A 60 18.53 -11.48 -6.22
N LYS A 61 18.04 -12.70 -6.03
CA LYS A 61 16.69 -13.10 -6.45
C LYS A 61 15.60 -12.36 -5.68
N ALA A 62 15.81 -12.16 -4.38
CA ALA A 62 14.92 -11.38 -3.55
C ALA A 62 14.86 -9.90 -3.98
N LEU A 63 15.96 -9.31 -4.44
CA LEU A 63 15.99 -7.95 -5.00
C LEU A 63 15.18 -7.84 -6.28
N TYR A 64 15.30 -8.78 -7.22
CA TYR A 64 14.47 -8.80 -8.43
C TYR A 64 12.99 -8.96 -8.10
N ALA A 65 12.63 -9.85 -7.19
CA ALA A 65 11.23 -10.03 -6.78
C ALA A 65 10.68 -8.81 -6.02
N GLY A 66 11.48 -8.21 -5.14
CA GLY A 66 11.13 -6.97 -4.46
C GLY A 66 10.90 -5.81 -5.44
N ALA A 67 11.79 -5.66 -6.42
CA ALA A 67 11.63 -4.69 -7.50
C ALA A 67 10.36 -4.98 -8.33
N SER A 68 10.04 -6.26 -8.60
CA SER A 68 8.80 -6.67 -9.27
C SER A 68 7.57 -6.16 -8.53
N VAL A 69 7.49 -6.37 -7.23
CA VAL A 69 6.36 -5.93 -6.39
C VAL A 69 6.24 -4.40 -6.37
N GLU A 70 7.35 -3.66 -6.30
CA GLU A 70 7.31 -2.19 -6.28
C GLU A 70 6.94 -1.61 -7.65
N VAL A 71 7.39 -2.21 -8.75
CA VAL A 71 6.97 -1.83 -10.10
C VAL A 71 5.48 -2.13 -10.31
N LEU A 72 5.00 -3.27 -9.81
CA LEU A 72 3.57 -3.60 -9.80
C LEU A 72 2.77 -2.58 -8.97
N HIS A 73 3.25 -2.20 -7.78
CA HIS A 73 2.63 -1.14 -7.00
C HIS A 73 2.59 0.20 -7.76
N SER A 74 3.65 0.53 -8.48
CA SER A 74 3.70 1.77 -9.27
C SER A 74 2.68 1.76 -10.42
N PHE A 75 2.46 0.60 -11.06
CA PHE A 75 1.37 0.40 -12.00
C PHE A 75 0.01 0.72 -11.37
N THR A 76 -0.29 0.14 -10.20
CA THR A 76 -1.58 0.40 -9.53
C THR A 76 -1.74 1.88 -9.19
N LEU A 77 -0.68 2.57 -8.76
CA LEU A 77 -0.74 4.01 -8.47
C LEU A 77 -1.02 4.87 -9.71
N VAL A 78 -0.43 4.54 -10.87
CA VAL A 78 -0.67 5.30 -12.11
C VAL A 78 -2.14 5.19 -12.54
N HIS A 79 -2.74 4.01 -12.45
CA HIS A 79 -4.14 3.80 -12.79
C HIS A 79 -5.09 4.37 -11.73
N ASP A 80 -4.75 4.26 -10.45
CA ASP A 80 -5.47 4.85 -9.33
C ASP A 80 -5.56 6.38 -9.48
N ASP A 81 -4.44 7.06 -9.78
CA ASP A 81 -4.40 8.50 -10.04
C ASP A 81 -5.37 8.96 -11.15
N ILE A 82 -5.58 8.11 -12.18
CA ILE A 82 -6.53 8.41 -13.26
C ILE A 82 -7.97 8.26 -12.75
N MET A 83 -8.27 7.18 -12.04
CA MET A 83 -9.60 6.86 -11.50
C MET A 83 -10.06 7.89 -10.47
N ASP A 84 -9.16 8.28 -9.54
CA ASP A 84 -9.42 9.27 -8.50
C ASP A 84 -9.31 10.72 -9.02
N GLN A 85 -8.78 10.92 -10.25
CA GLN A 85 -8.50 12.23 -10.86
C GLN A 85 -7.49 13.07 -10.05
N ASP A 86 -6.55 12.40 -9.40
CA ASP A 86 -5.53 13.03 -8.55
C ASP A 86 -4.55 13.86 -9.38
N GLN A 87 -4.44 15.16 -9.08
CA GLN A 87 -3.53 16.07 -9.77
C GLN A 87 -2.07 15.91 -9.29
N LEU A 88 -1.89 15.54 -8.04
CA LEU A 88 -0.59 15.46 -7.37
C LEU A 88 -0.44 14.12 -6.62
N ARG A 89 0.76 13.54 -6.73
CA ARG A 89 1.20 12.40 -5.91
C ARG A 89 2.59 12.69 -5.35
N ARG A 90 2.72 12.65 -4.02
CA ARG A 90 3.96 12.98 -3.31
C ARG A 90 4.51 14.38 -3.69
N GLY A 91 3.60 15.35 -3.86
CA GLY A 91 3.93 16.73 -4.22
C GLY A 91 4.35 16.94 -5.68
N LYS A 92 4.30 15.92 -6.54
CA LYS A 92 4.60 15.99 -7.99
C LYS A 92 3.32 15.81 -8.80
N PRO A 93 3.19 16.43 -9.99
CA PRO A 93 2.09 16.15 -10.89
C PRO A 93 2.03 14.68 -11.27
N THR A 94 0.81 14.13 -11.36
CA THR A 94 0.59 12.73 -11.76
C THR A 94 0.87 12.52 -13.25
N VAL A 95 1.00 11.25 -13.66
CA VAL A 95 1.35 10.90 -15.06
C VAL A 95 0.30 11.42 -16.04
N HIS A 96 -1.00 11.27 -15.69
CA HIS A 96 -2.08 11.72 -16.59
C HIS A 96 -2.16 13.25 -16.72
N VAL A 97 -1.67 14.00 -15.74
CA VAL A 97 -1.57 15.47 -15.80
C VAL A 97 -0.45 15.90 -16.76
N LEU A 98 0.69 15.20 -16.76
CA LEU A 98 1.85 15.55 -17.58
C LEU A 98 1.76 15.05 -19.02
N TRP A 99 1.24 13.83 -19.22
CA TRP A 99 1.25 13.17 -20.54
C TRP A 99 -0.15 12.82 -21.09
N GLY A 100 -1.20 13.14 -20.35
CA GLY A 100 -2.58 12.79 -20.70
C GLY A 100 -2.96 11.37 -20.31
N VAL A 101 -4.29 11.13 -20.21
CA VAL A 101 -4.85 9.84 -19.79
C VAL A 101 -4.42 8.66 -20.66
N PRO A 102 -4.43 8.74 -22.02
CA PRO A 102 -4.01 7.60 -22.85
C PRO A 102 -2.57 7.16 -22.57
N MET A 103 -1.64 8.11 -22.38
CA MET A 103 -0.25 7.78 -22.08
C MET A 103 -0.09 7.22 -20.67
N ALA A 104 -0.87 7.68 -19.71
CA ALA A 104 -0.85 7.15 -18.35
C ALA A 104 -1.34 5.70 -18.31
N ILE A 105 -2.39 5.35 -19.07
CA ILE A 105 -2.85 3.96 -19.20
C ILE A 105 -1.72 3.09 -19.77
N LEU A 106 -1.09 3.49 -20.87
CA LEU A 106 0.01 2.74 -21.48
C LEU A 106 1.23 2.63 -20.56
N ALA A 107 1.54 3.68 -19.78
CA ALA A 107 2.64 3.64 -18.81
C ALA A 107 2.35 2.64 -17.68
N GLY A 108 1.11 2.58 -17.21
CA GLY A 108 0.65 1.56 -16.25
C GLY A 108 0.79 0.15 -16.83
N ASP A 109 0.29 -0.09 -18.04
CA ASP A 109 0.39 -1.39 -18.73
C ASP A 109 1.87 -1.82 -18.91
N LEU A 110 2.74 -0.87 -19.30
CA LEU A 110 4.18 -1.14 -19.39
C LEU A 110 4.76 -1.55 -18.05
N LEU A 111 4.46 -0.83 -16.97
CA LEU A 111 4.91 -1.16 -15.61
C LEU A 111 4.41 -2.54 -15.18
N HIS A 112 3.15 -2.86 -15.47
CA HIS A 112 2.57 -4.18 -15.17
C HIS A 112 3.38 -5.30 -15.83
N VAL A 113 3.64 -5.22 -17.14
CA VAL A 113 4.45 -6.23 -17.84
C VAL A 113 5.91 -6.25 -17.35
N LYS A 114 6.50 -5.09 -17.03
CA LYS A 114 7.86 -5.00 -16.48
C LYS A 114 7.98 -5.66 -15.12
N SER A 115 6.92 -5.65 -14.29
CA SER A 115 6.92 -6.40 -13.04
C SER A 115 7.08 -7.91 -13.28
N TYR A 116 6.42 -8.46 -14.30
CA TYR A 116 6.59 -9.87 -14.67
C TYR A 116 7.98 -10.18 -15.25
N GLN A 117 8.60 -9.27 -15.96
CA GLN A 117 10.00 -9.44 -16.39
C GLN A 117 10.95 -9.55 -15.18
N LEU A 118 10.73 -8.73 -14.15
CA LEU A 118 11.53 -8.78 -12.91
C LEU A 118 11.33 -10.08 -12.14
N ILE A 119 10.09 -10.54 -11.96
CA ILE A 119 9.86 -11.82 -11.26
C ILE A 119 10.44 -13.00 -12.03
N GLN A 120 10.41 -13.00 -13.36
CA GLN A 120 11.07 -14.01 -14.18
C GLN A 120 12.59 -14.05 -13.93
N MET A 121 13.23 -12.90 -13.72
CA MET A 121 14.65 -12.83 -13.36
C MET A 121 14.91 -13.46 -11.99
N ALA A 122 14.06 -13.16 -11.01
CA ALA A 122 14.11 -13.75 -9.67
C ALA A 122 14.00 -15.29 -9.69
N LEU A 123 13.21 -15.82 -10.61
CA LEU A 123 12.85 -17.24 -10.67
C LEU A 123 13.82 -18.10 -11.51
N ARG A 124 14.81 -17.51 -12.17
CA ARG A 124 15.80 -18.27 -12.96
C ARG A 124 16.53 -19.29 -12.10
N GLY A 125 16.50 -20.56 -12.53
CA GLY A 125 17.15 -21.68 -11.83
C GLY A 125 16.42 -22.17 -10.58
N LYS A 126 15.24 -21.67 -10.26
CA LYS A 126 14.36 -22.22 -9.21
C LYS A 126 13.60 -23.44 -9.72
N SER A 127 13.11 -24.29 -8.80
CA SER A 127 12.28 -25.44 -9.14
C SER A 127 10.98 -25.01 -9.82
N SER A 128 10.39 -25.91 -10.63
CA SER A 128 9.10 -25.63 -11.27
C SER A 128 7.99 -25.37 -10.24
N GLU A 129 8.04 -25.99 -9.09
CA GLU A 129 7.09 -25.77 -7.98
C GLU A 129 7.22 -24.33 -7.42
N THR A 130 8.44 -23.89 -7.12
CA THR A 130 8.72 -22.52 -6.66
C THR A 130 8.29 -21.48 -7.71
N VAL A 131 8.55 -21.76 -9.00
CA VAL A 131 8.14 -20.89 -10.11
C VAL A 131 6.62 -20.75 -10.17
N LEU A 132 5.88 -21.86 -10.19
CA LEU A 132 4.43 -21.84 -10.25
C LEU A 132 3.84 -21.12 -9.03
N ARG A 133 4.31 -21.42 -7.84
CA ARG A 133 3.85 -20.80 -6.59
C ARG A 133 4.09 -19.27 -6.58
N ALA A 134 5.26 -18.82 -7.01
CA ALA A 134 5.57 -17.38 -7.07
C ALA A 134 4.68 -16.66 -8.09
N LEU A 135 4.44 -17.26 -9.25
CA LEU A 135 3.54 -16.69 -10.26
C LEU A 135 2.09 -16.67 -9.79
N ASP A 136 1.61 -17.74 -9.15
CA ASP A 136 0.26 -17.80 -8.57
C ASP A 136 0.08 -16.73 -7.50
N THR A 137 1.07 -16.54 -6.63
CA THR A 137 1.04 -15.51 -5.57
C THR A 137 0.96 -14.10 -6.18
N LEU A 138 1.76 -13.81 -7.21
CA LEU A 138 1.78 -12.49 -7.86
C LEU A 138 0.50 -12.24 -8.68
N THR A 139 0.03 -13.22 -9.45
CA THR A 139 -1.20 -13.08 -10.27
C THR A 139 -2.44 -12.97 -9.42
N ARG A 140 -2.55 -13.76 -8.34
CA ARG A 140 -3.62 -13.61 -7.33
C ARG A 140 -3.65 -12.19 -6.78
N ALA A 141 -2.49 -11.62 -6.44
CA ALA A 141 -2.41 -10.26 -5.92
C ALA A 141 -3.03 -9.24 -6.89
N VAL A 142 -2.73 -9.33 -8.18
CA VAL A 142 -3.30 -8.41 -9.19
C VAL A 142 -4.82 -8.51 -9.25
N VAL A 143 -5.37 -9.74 -9.26
CA VAL A 143 -6.82 -9.96 -9.25
C VAL A 143 -7.45 -9.34 -8.01
N VAL A 144 -6.92 -9.68 -6.82
CA VAL A 144 -7.48 -9.23 -5.53
C VAL A 144 -7.40 -7.71 -5.39
N ILE A 145 -6.29 -7.08 -5.80
CA ILE A 145 -6.14 -5.61 -5.76
C ILE A 145 -7.15 -4.95 -6.70
N SER A 146 -7.37 -5.51 -7.89
CA SER A 146 -8.37 -4.99 -8.84
C SER A 146 -9.79 -5.07 -8.28
N GLU A 147 -10.14 -6.18 -7.61
CA GLU A 147 -11.42 -6.29 -6.90
C GLU A 147 -11.54 -5.26 -5.77
N GLY A 148 -10.44 -5.01 -5.03
CA GLY A 148 -10.39 -4.01 -3.97
C GLY A 148 -10.61 -2.59 -4.50
N GLN A 149 -9.98 -2.25 -5.63
CA GLN A 149 -10.15 -0.96 -6.30
C GLN A 149 -11.58 -0.78 -6.82
N ALA A 150 -12.18 -1.82 -7.40
CA ALA A 150 -13.57 -1.77 -7.86
C ALA A 150 -14.54 -1.50 -6.71
N LYS A 151 -14.31 -2.12 -5.53
CA LYS A 151 -15.10 -1.85 -4.33
C LYS A 151 -14.92 -0.42 -3.81
N ASP A 152 -13.70 0.09 -3.79
CA ASP A 152 -13.42 1.47 -3.35
C ASP A 152 -14.21 2.49 -4.18
N MET A 153 -14.20 2.32 -5.51
CA MET A 153 -14.99 3.14 -6.44
C MET A 153 -16.51 2.99 -6.21
N GLU A 154 -17.00 1.76 -6.01
CA GLU A 154 -18.41 1.49 -5.71
C GLU A 154 -18.85 2.21 -4.43
N PHE A 155 -18.03 2.19 -3.40
CA PHE A 155 -18.33 2.76 -2.09
C PHE A 155 -18.49 4.28 -2.12
N GLU A 156 -17.87 5.00 -3.06
CA GLU A 156 -18.05 6.45 -3.19
C GLU A 156 -19.52 6.85 -3.35
N SER A 157 -20.30 6.05 -4.10
CA SER A 157 -21.72 6.29 -4.37
C SER A 157 -22.67 5.74 -3.29
N ARG A 158 -22.20 4.87 -2.40
CA ARG A 158 -23.02 4.22 -1.37
C ARG A 158 -23.04 5.01 -0.07
N SER A 159 -24.16 4.95 0.65
CA SER A 159 -24.34 5.55 1.98
C SER A 159 -24.38 4.53 3.13
N ASP A 160 -24.44 3.25 2.80
CA ASP A 160 -24.71 2.12 3.70
C ASP A 160 -23.47 1.21 3.90
N VAL A 161 -22.28 1.70 3.57
CA VAL A 161 -21.03 0.93 3.71
C VAL A 161 -20.76 0.61 5.18
N THR A 162 -20.60 -0.68 5.45
CA THR A 162 -20.30 -1.19 6.80
C THR A 162 -18.80 -1.26 7.06
N GLU A 163 -18.43 -1.33 8.35
CA GLU A 163 -17.05 -1.56 8.76
C GLU A 163 -16.47 -2.85 8.18
N ALA A 164 -17.25 -3.93 8.14
CA ALA A 164 -16.80 -5.21 7.58
C ALA A 164 -16.47 -5.10 6.08
N GLU A 165 -17.30 -4.37 5.33
CA GLU A 165 -17.05 -4.10 3.90
C GLU A 165 -15.81 -3.22 3.70
N TYR A 166 -15.61 -2.20 4.55
CA TYR A 166 -14.41 -1.37 4.52
C TYR A 166 -13.15 -2.20 4.78
N ILE A 167 -13.14 -3.04 5.83
CA ILE A 167 -12.00 -3.91 6.13
C ILE A 167 -11.72 -4.88 4.97
N ASP A 168 -12.74 -5.49 4.35
CA ASP A 168 -12.56 -6.33 3.17
C ASP A 168 -11.97 -5.54 1.99
N MET A 169 -12.46 -4.33 1.73
CA MET A 169 -11.96 -3.47 0.65
C MET A 169 -10.48 -3.10 0.86
N ILE A 170 -10.08 -2.61 2.04
CA ILE A 170 -8.68 -2.24 2.30
C ILE A 170 -7.76 -3.46 2.41
N SER A 171 -8.29 -4.62 2.85
CA SER A 171 -7.57 -5.89 2.81
C SER A 171 -7.18 -6.23 1.37
N LYS A 172 -8.09 -6.05 0.43
CA LYS A 172 -7.88 -6.33 -0.98
C LYS A 172 -7.04 -5.25 -1.68
N LYS A 173 -7.45 -3.98 -1.58
CA LYS A 173 -6.81 -2.86 -2.29
C LYS A 173 -5.37 -2.62 -1.80
N THR A 174 -5.16 -2.66 -0.48
CA THR A 174 -3.90 -2.23 0.14
C THR A 174 -3.11 -3.38 0.77
N ALA A 175 -3.75 -4.19 1.63
CA ALA A 175 -3.03 -5.17 2.42
C ALA A 175 -2.56 -6.38 1.59
N GLU A 176 -3.26 -6.74 0.53
CA GLU A 176 -2.88 -7.86 -0.34
C GLU A 176 -1.43 -7.76 -0.83
N LEU A 177 -0.98 -6.57 -1.24
CA LEU A 177 0.39 -6.42 -1.74
C LEU A 177 1.45 -6.47 -0.62
N PHE A 178 1.10 -6.11 0.61
CA PHE A 178 1.96 -6.35 1.77
C PHE A 178 2.08 -7.85 2.08
N ALA A 179 0.96 -8.57 2.02
CA ALA A 179 0.92 -10.01 2.19
C ALA A 179 1.70 -10.74 1.09
N THR A 180 1.50 -10.35 -0.16
CA THR A 180 2.25 -10.85 -1.31
C THR A 180 3.75 -10.64 -1.15
N SER A 181 4.18 -9.49 -0.63
CA SER A 181 5.59 -9.21 -0.38
C SER A 181 6.19 -10.18 0.65
N ALA A 182 5.52 -10.38 1.76
CA ALA A 182 5.99 -11.30 2.80
C ALA A 182 5.96 -12.76 2.31
N GLU A 183 4.87 -13.17 1.66
CA GLU A 183 4.70 -14.52 1.12
C GLU A 183 5.74 -14.85 0.04
N LEU A 184 5.97 -13.96 -0.94
CA LEU A 184 6.99 -14.15 -1.98
C LEU A 184 8.41 -14.23 -1.41
N GLY A 185 8.73 -13.46 -0.36
CA GLY A 185 10.00 -13.60 0.34
C GLY A 185 10.19 -15.00 0.89
N GLY A 186 9.14 -15.59 1.48
CA GLY A 186 9.12 -16.98 1.95
C GLY A 186 9.20 -17.99 0.82
N VAL A 187 8.46 -17.80 -0.28
CA VAL A 187 8.47 -18.69 -1.46
C VAL A 187 9.87 -18.78 -2.07
N LEU A 188 10.56 -17.64 -2.21
CA LEU A 188 11.93 -17.62 -2.75
C LEU A 188 12.96 -18.30 -1.84
N ALA A 189 12.70 -18.30 -0.54
CA ALA A 189 13.48 -19.02 0.46
C ALA A 189 13.01 -20.49 0.66
N GLU A 190 12.05 -20.97 -0.15
CA GLU A 190 11.51 -22.33 -0.12
C GLU A 190 10.94 -22.70 1.26
N ALA A 191 10.28 -21.74 1.93
CA ALA A 191 9.65 -21.94 3.22
C ALA A 191 8.46 -22.92 3.13
N ASP A 192 8.21 -23.65 4.22
CA ASP A 192 7.06 -24.54 4.33
C ASP A 192 5.71 -23.78 4.36
N GLU A 193 4.61 -24.50 4.12
CA GLU A 193 3.25 -23.94 4.03
C GLU A 193 2.82 -23.22 5.31
N ASP A 194 3.22 -23.70 6.49
CA ASP A 194 2.86 -23.04 7.75
C ASP A 194 3.52 -21.67 7.88
N LYS A 195 4.79 -21.58 7.50
CA LYS A 195 5.50 -20.29 7.46
C LYS A 195 4.91 -19.36 6.41
N LEU A 196 4.60 -19.84 5.21
CA LEU A 196 3.98 -19.03 4.15
C LEU A 196 2.63 -18.46 4.61
N ARG A 197 1.80 -19.28 5.26
CA ARG A 197 0.52 -18.82 5.83
C ARG A 197 0.71 -17.73 6.89
N LYS A 198 1.65 -17.90 7.81
CA LYS A 198 1.98 -16.91 8.86
C LYS A 198 2.54 -15.61 8.28
N LEU A 199 3.40 -15.70 7.26
CA LEU A 199 3.93 -14.53 6.54
C LEU A 199 2.82 -13.76 5.84
N ARG A 200 1.89 -14.46 5.21
CA ARG A 200 0.71 -13.83 4.61
C ARG A 200 -0.16 -13.15 5.67
N GLU A 201 -0.40 -13.79 6.81
CA GLU A 201 -1.16 -13.22 7.94
C GLU A 201 -0.46 -11.97 8.50
N TYR A 202 0.87 -12.01 8.67
CA TYR A 202 1.66 -10.82 9.02
C TYR A 202 1.40 -9.68 8.05
N GLY A 203 1.53 -9.93 6.74
CA GLY A 203 1.39 -8.90 5.70
C GLY A 203 -0.02 -8.33 5.59
N ILE A 204 -1.07 -9.17 5.69
CA ILE A 204 -2.46 -8.71 5.68
C ILE A 204 -2.73 -7.77 6.86
N ASN A 205 -2.41 -8.20 8.08
CA ASN A 205 -2.66 -7.39 9.28
C ASN A 205 -1.84 -6.10 9.28
N LEU A 206 -0.58 -6.15 8.82
CA LEU A 206 0.25 -4.97 8.63
C LEU A 206 -0.37 -3.98 7.64
N GLY A 207 -0.84 -4.46 6.50
CA GLY A 207 -1.41 -3.63 5.45
C GLY A 207 -2.74 -2.99 5.86
N ILE A 208 -3.59 -3.70 6.61
CA ILE A 208 -4.82 -3.14 7.19
C ILE A 208 -4.48 -2.04 8.20
N ALA A 209 -3.56 -2.30 9.13
CA ALA A 209 -3.11 -1.29 10.10
C ALA A 209 -2.52 -0.07 9.37
N PHE A 210 -1.74 -0.29 8.30
CA PHE A 210 -1.15 0.75 7.49
C PHE A 210 -2.22 1.64 6.84
N GLN A 211 -3.27 1.05 6.24
CA GLN A 211 -4.33 1.83 5.58
C GLN A 211 -5.14 2.63 6.59
N ILE A 212 -5.52 2.03 7.72
CA ILE A 212 -6.24 2.76 8.78
C ILE A 212 -5.40 3.95 9.30
N ALA A 213 -4.09 3.75 9.46
CA ALA A 213 -3.18 4.83 9.87
C ALA A 213 -3.05 5.93 8.80
N ASP A 214 -3.09 5.56 7.51
CA ASP A 214 -3.08 6.51 6.39
C ASP A 214 -4.37 7.32 6.34
N ASP A 215 -5.52 6.71 6.55
CA ASP A 215 -6.83 7.40 6.68
C ASP A 215 -6.84 8.39 7.86
N ILE A 216 -6.28 7.98 9.01
CA ILE A 216 -6.11 8.87 10.17
C ILE A 216 -5.23 10.08 9.82
N LEU A 217 -4.11 9.83 9.12
CA LEU A 217 -3.20 10.88 8.68
C LEU A 217 -3.89 11.84 7.69
N GLY A 218 -4.72 11.31 6.78
CA GLY A 218 -5.55 12.11 5.85
C GLY A 218 -6.49 13.08 6.55
N LEU A 219 -6.94 12.74 7.79
CA LEU A 219 -7.80 13.60 8.62
C LEU A 219 -7.00 14.57 9.52
N THR A 220 -5.80 14.16 9.99
CA THR A 220 -5.06 14.85 11.07
C THR A 220 -3.75 15.49 10.62
N GLY A 221 -3.21 15.08 9.48
CA GLY A 221 -1.94 15.56 8.94
C GLY A 221 -2.03 16.94 8.31
N ASP A 222 -0.88 17.53 8.03
CA ASP A 222 -0.79 18.77 7.26
C ASP A 222 -0.43 18.49 5.78
N GLU A 223 -0.58 19.51 4.91
CA GLU A 223 -0.34 19.39 3.47
C GLU A 223 1.10 18.98 3.13
N LYS A 224 2.08 19.32 3.99
CA LYS A 224 3.50 18.98 3.77
C LYS A 224 3.75 17.50 4.04
N GLU A 225 3.07 16.94 5.05
CA GLU A 225 3.17 15.50 5.38
C GLU A 225 2.42 14.65 4.37
N LEU A 226 1.22 15.11 3.94
CA LEU A 226 0.35 14.37 3.03
C LEU A 226 0.86 14.39 1.59
N GLY A 227 1.51 15.46 1.15
CA GLY A 227 1.87 15.69 -0.25
C GLY A 227 0.67 15.89 -1.19
N LYS A 228 -0.53 16.07 -0.61
CA LYS A 228 -1.82 16.40 -1.27
C LYS A 228 -2.62 17.36 -0.38
N PRO A 229 -3.68 18.02 -0.91
CA PRO A 229 -4.52 18.91 -0.11
C PRO A 229 -5.12 18.20 1.10
N VAL A 230 -5.22 18.90 2.24
CA VAL A 230 -5.91 18.37 3.44
C VAL A 230 -7.37 18.05 3.13
N PHE A 231 -7.90 17.01 3.77
CA PHE A 231 -9.29 16.56 3.63
C PHE A 231 -9.67 16.09 2.22
N SER A 232 -8.68 15.70 1.38
CA SER A 232 -8.96 15.14 0.04
C SER A 232 -9.94 13.98 0.12
N ASP A 233 -9.79 13.06 1.06
CA ASP A 233 -10.65 11.89 1.22
C ASP A 233 -12.11 12.26 1.49
N ILE A 234 -12.36 13.34 2.27
CA ILE A 234 -13.72 13.86 2.48
C ILE A 234 -14.28 14.43 1.18
N ARG A 235 -13.47 15.19 0.44
CA ARG A 235 -13.89 15.81 -0.83
C ARG A 235 -14.17 14.79 -1.92
N GLU A 236 -13.42 13.70 -1.96
CA GLU A 236 -13.59 12.57 -2.88
C GLU A 236 -14.75 11.65 -2.48
N GLY A 237 -15.22 11.73 -1.24
CA GLY A 237 -16.32 10.90 -0.75
C GLY A 237 -15.90 9.53 -0.26
N LYS A 238 -14.61 9.35 0.04
CA LYS A 238 -14.06 8.06 0.51
C LYS A 238 -14.74 7.61 1.80
N LYS A 239 -15.19 6.36 1.81
CA LYS A 239 -15.87 5.74 2.97
C LYS A 239 -14.84 5.11 3.89
N THR A 240 -13.98 5.97 4.49
CA THR A 240 -12.99 5.51 5.47
C THR A 240 -13.66 5.05 6.77
N ILE A 241 -12.92 4.31 7.60
CA ILE A 241 -13.43 3.89 8.92
C ILE A 241 -13.89 5.08 9.77
N LEU A 242 -13.23 6.24 9.59
CA LEU A 242 -13.59 7.48 10.28
C LEU A 242 -14.98 7.96 9.88
N VAL A 243 -15.27 7.95 8.59
CA VAL A 243 -16.59 8.35 8.05
C VAL A 243 -17.66 7.36 8.47
N ILE A 244 -17.43 6.05 8.30
CA ILE A 244 -18.38 5.00 8.64
C ILE A 244 -18.77 5.07 10.11
N LYS A 245 -17.77 5.15 11.00
CA LYS A 245 -18.00 5.22 12.45
C LYS A 245 -18.75 6.48 12.86
N ALA A 246 -18.36 7.63 12.33
CA ALA A 246 -18.99 8.91 12.65
C ALA A 246 -20.43 9.00 12.13
N LEU A 247 -20.73 8.44 10.94
CA LEU A 247 -22.09 8.37 10.42
C LEU A 247 -22.98 7.42 11.26
N HIS A 248 -22.40 6.37 11.81
CA HIS A 248 -23.14 5.43 12.66
C HIS A 248 -23.47 6.04 14.03
N GLU A 249 -22.52 6.69 14.71
CA GLU A 249 -22.66 7.18 16.08
C GLU A 249 -23.16 8.62 16.21
N GLY A 250 -23.01 9.42 15.13
CA GLY A 250 -23.33 10.83 15.15
C GLY A 250 -24.82 11.13 15.31
N SER A 251 -25.13 12.25 15.96
CA SER A 251 -26.46 12.85 15.96
C SER A 251 -26.88 13.29 14.53
N GLU A 252 -28.15 13.51 14.31
CA GLU A 252 -28.69 13.97 13.03
C GLU A 252 -27.98 15.25 12.53
N ARG A 253 -27.72 16.21 13.42
CA ARG A 253 -26.96 17.42 13.11
C ARG A 253 -25.52 17.12 12.64
N GLN A 254 -24.82 16.22 13.32
CA GLN A 254 -23.46 15.82 12.99
C GLN A 254 -23.39 15.09 11.66
N ARG A 255 -24.31 14.14 11.41
CA ARG A 255 -24.45 13.46 10.12
C ARG A 255 -24.68 14.45 8.97
N LYS A 256 -25.54 15.45 9.17
CA LYS A 256 -25.78 16.48 8.17
C LYS A 256 -24.50 17.27 7.84
N ILE A 257 -23.69 17.63 8.84
CA ILE A 257 -22.42 18.33 8.62
C ILE A 257 -21.48 17.47 7.76
N ILE A 258 -21.32 16.19 8.11
CA ILE A 258 -20.47 15.26 7.34
C ILE A 258 -20.98 15.14 5.90
N LEU A 259 -22.26 14.84 5.70
CA LEU A 259 -22.86 14.59 4.38
C LEU A 259 -22.88 15.84 3.47
N THR A 260 -22.84 17.04 4.02
CA THR A 260 -22.72 18.28 3.23
C THR A 260 -21.38 18.37 2.53
N ALA A 261 -20.31 17.89 3.15
CA ALA A 261 -18.94 17.97 2.63
C ALA A 261 -18.48 16.70 1.90
N LEU A 262 -18.96 15.53 2.33
CA LEU A 262 -18.52 14.23 1.82
C LEU A 262 -18.93 14.03 0.36
N GLY A 263 -17.92 13.82 -0.52
CA GLY A 263 -18.13 13.65 -1.96
C GLY A 263 -18.48 14.95 -2.71
N ASN A 264 -18.47 16.09 -2.04
CA ASN A 264 -18.77 17.37 -2.66
C ASN A 264 -17.47 18.12 -3.03
N ARG A 265 -17.05 17.99 -4.28
CA ARG A 265 -15.83 18.64 -4.80
C ARG A 265 -15.86 20.18 -4.74
N SER A 266 -17.06 20.78 -4.62
CA SER A 266 -17.24 22.23 -4.49
C SER A 266 -17.29 22.73 -3.04
N SER A 267 -17.17 21.84 -2.05
CA SER A 267 -17.16 22.21 -0.63
C SER A 267 -16.06 23.22 -0.32
N SER A 268 -16.46 24.25 0.42
CA SER A 268 -15.53 25.24 0.95
C SER A 268 -14.58 24.62 1.98
N ARG A 269 -13.45 25.32 2.23
CA ARG A 269 -12.51 24.91 3.26
C ARG A 269 -13.15 24.81 4.65
N ASP A 270 -14.09 25.70 4.95
CA ASP A 270 -14.78 25.75 6.25
C ASP A 270 -15.74 24.55 6.40
N GLU A 271 -16.47 24.16 5.34
CA GLU A 271 -17.32 22.97 5.36
C GLU A 271 -16.51 21.70 5.53
N LEU A 272 -15.39 21.56 4.81
CA LEU A 272 -14.47 20.43 4.98
C LEU A 272 -13.89 20.37 6.39
N ALA A 273 -13.47 21.51 6.96
CA ALA A 273 -12.94 21.60 8.30
C ALA A 273 -14.00 21.26 9.36
N ALA A 274 -15.25 21.69 9.17
CA ALA A 274 -16.36 21.35 10.06
C ALA A 274 -16.63 19.84 10.06
N ALA A 275 -16.69 19.21 8.88
CA ALA A 275 -16.82 17.76 8.75
C ALA A 275 -15.64 17.04 9.40
N ALA A 276 -14.40 17.44 9.14
CA ALA A 276 -13.19 16.85 9.71
C ALA A 276 -13.19 16.92 11.26
N ASN A 277 -13.66 18.02 11.85
CA ASN A 277 -13.78 18.14 13.30
C ASN A 277 -14.79 17.13 13.86
N VAL A 278 -15.95 16.97 13.23
CA VAL A 278 -16.95 15.97 13.63
C VAL A 278 -16.40 14.56 13.52
N LEU A 279 -15.70 14.22 12.42
CA LEU A 279 -15.05 12.93 12.25
C LEU A 279 -14.01 12.68 13.34
N ARG A 280 -13.18 13.68 13.64
CA ARG A 280 -12.17 13.58 14.71
C ARG A 280 -12.79 13.29 16.07
N ASP A 281 -13.82 14.04 16.42
CA ASP A 281 -14.46 13.92 17.73
C ASP A 281 -15.15 12.56 17.94
N LEU A 282 -15.80 12.02 16.89
CA LEU A 282 -16.59 10.80 16.99
C LEU A 282 -15.80 9.51 16.71
N SER A 283 -14.79 9.55 15.84
CA SER A 283 -14.24 8.31 15.30
C SER A 283 -12.72 8.14 15.45
N LEU A 284 -11.96 9.21 15.70
CA LEU A 284 -10.49 9.12 15.74
C LEU A 284 -9.98 8.11 16.77
N ASN A 285 -10.49 8.14 18.00
CA ASN A 285 -10.05 7.21 19.04
C ASN A 285 -10.38 5.74 18.71
N TYR A 286 -11.49 5.51 18.03
CA TYR A 286 -11.86 4.19 17.54
C TYR A 286 -10.88 3.70 16.46
N ALA A 287 -10.65 4.52 15.44
CA ALA A 287 -9.74 4.18 14.34
C ALA A 287 -8.31 3.88 14.83
N LEU A 288 -7.84 4.63 15.83
CA LEU A 288 -6.55 4.41 16.45
C LEU A 288 -6.44 3.06 17.17
N LYS A 289 -7.45 2.70 17.94
CA LYS A 289 -7.50 1.38 18.61
C LYS A 289 -7.57 0.25 17.60
N LEU A 290 -8.34 0.42 16.53
CA LEU A 290 -8.45 -0.57 15.47
C LEU A 290 -7.11 -0.76 14.74
N ALA A 291 -6.39 0.33 14.41
CA ALA A 291 -5.06 0.25 13.82
C ALA A 291 -4.06 -0.47 14.74
N GLU A 292 -4.11 -0.20 16.06
CA GLU A 292 -3.28 -0.87 17.05
C GLU A 292 -3.61 -2.37 17.16
N GLU A 293 -4.88 -2.74 17.11
CA GLU A 293 -5.32 -4.13 17.11
C GLU A 293 -4.74 -4.92 15.93
N TYR A 294 -4.81 -4.38 14.70
CA TYR A 294 -4.22 -5.02 13.52
C TYR A 294 -2.69 -5.03 13.55
N SER A 295 -2.06 -3.98 14.08
CA SER A 295 -0.61 -3.97 14.34
C SER A 295 -0.19 -5.12 15.27
N ASN A 296 -0.92 -5.33 16.36
CA ASN A 296 -0.66 -6.41 17.32
C ASN A 296 -0.90 -7.80 16.69
N LYS A 297 -1.94 -7.97 15.87
CA LYS A 297 -2.16 -9.22 15.10
C LYS A 297 -0.99 -9.50 14.15
N SER A 298 -0.48 -8.46 13.48
CA SER A 298 0.71 -8.58 12.62
C SER A 298 1.93 -9.03 13.42
N LEU A 299 2.22 -8.40 14.56
CA LEU A 299 3.33 -8.80 15.43
C LEU A 299 3.19 -10.24 15.93
N SER A 300 2.00 -10.65 16.34
CA SER A 300 1.73 -12.01 16.80
C SER A 300 1.99 -13.06 15.70
N ALA A 301 1.59 -12.76 14.47
CA ALA A 301 1.88 -13.63 13.32
C ALA A 301 3.39 -13.73 13.07
N LEU A 302 4.13 -12.61 13.12
CA LEU A 302 5.58 -12.59 12.96
C LEU A 302 6.29 -13.35 14.08
N ASP A 303 5.86 -13.21 15.33
CA ASP A 303 6.45 -13.90 16.48
C ASP A 303 6.25 -15.41 16.40
N SER A 304 5.12 -15.86 15.86
CA SER A 304 4.82 -17.29 15.65
C SER A 304 5.74 -18.00 14.65
N LEU A 305 6.49 -17.22 13.85
CA LEU A 305 7.49 -17.77 12.91
C LEU A 305 8.78 -18.24 13.61
N ASN A 306 9.01 -17.86 14.86
CA ASN A 306 10.23 -18.19 15.63
C ASN A 306 11.52 -17.84 14.85
N ILE A 307 11.54 -16.70 14.17
CA ILE A 307 12.70 -16.23 13.39
C ILE A 307 13.84 -15.75 14.28
N ALA A 308 15.08 -15.94 13.80
CA ALA A 308 16.26 -15.47 14.49
C ALA A 308 16.27 -13.95 14.66
N SER A 309 16.80 -13.48 15.80
CA SER A 309 17.01 -12.06 16.04
C SER A 309 18.07 -11.49 15.09
N GLY A 310 17.81 -10.31 14.54
CA GLY A 310 18.72 -9.64 13.61
C GLY A 310 18.12 -8.33 13.08
N PRO A 311 18.88 -7.55 12.30
CA PRO A 311 18.42 -6.26 11.77
C PRO A 311 17.15 -6.41 10.88
N GLN A 312 17.00 -7.53 10.16
CA GLN A 312 15.85 -7.82 9.34
C GLN A 312 14.60 -8.10 10.18
N ALA A 313 14.72 -8.94 11.23
CA ALA A 313 13.63 -9.22 12.16
C ALA A 313 13.21 -7.96 12.91
N GLN A 314 14.19 -7.13 13.33
CA GLN A 314 13.92 -5.85 13.95
C GLN A 314 13.17 -4.91 13.00
N PHE A 315 13.59 -4.86 11.73
CA PHE A 315 12.87 -4.07 10.70
C PHE A 315 11.40 -4.48 10.59
N LEU A 316 11.11 -5.77 10.48
CA LEU A 316 9.74 -6.25 10.34
C LEU A 316 8.88 -5.94 11.58
N ARG A 317 9.46 -6.03 12.79
CA ARG A 317 8.79 -5.67 14.05
C ARG A 317 8.54 -4.16 14.16
N ASP A 318 9.56 -3.37 13.85
CA ASP A 318 9.46 -1.91 13.90
C ASP A 318 8.44 -1.40 12.90
N LEU A 319 8.39 -2.00 11.70
CA LEU A 319 7.42 -1.62 10.69
C LEU A 319 5.98 -1.82 11.19
N ALA A 320 5.67 -2.96 11.81
CA ALA A 320 4.36 -3.22 12.38
C ALA A 320 4.01 -2.23 13.50
N THR A 321 5.01 -1.82 14.31
CA THR A 321 4.81 -0.87 15.42
C THR A 321 4.73 0.58 14.94
N LEU A 322 5.58 0.98 13.97
CA LEU A 322 5.69 2.35 13.47
C LEU A 322 4.45 2.80 12.69
N VAL A 323 3.74 1.85 12.05
CA VAL A 323 2.49 2.15 11.34
C VAL A 323 1.48 2.85 12.25
N VAL A 324 1.41 2.49 13.52
CA VAL A 324 0.50 3.09 14.51
C VAL A 324 1.12 4.32 15.18
N ARG A 325 2.46 4.43 15.24
CA ARG A 325 3.18 5.55 15.90
C ARG A 325 3.40 6.79 15.03
N ARG A 326 2.97 6.80 13.77
CA ARG A 326 3.10 7.95 12.85
C ARG A 326 2.39 9.24 13.29
N ARG A 327 2.32 9.48 14.58
CA ARG A 327 1.71 10.64 15.22
C ARG A 327 2.67 11.75 15.65
N LYS A 328 3.99 11.55 15.44
CA LYS A 328 5.00 12.53 15.91
C LYS A 328 5.91 12.94 14.77
#